data_cbc240a46b45376d8c263df251be271f
#
_entry.id   cbc240a46b45376d8c263df251be271f
#
_cell.length_a   1.000
_cell.length_b   1.000
_cell.length_c   1.000
_cell.angle_alpha   90.00
_cell.angle_beta   90.00
_cell.angle_gamma   90.00
#
_symmetry.space_group_name_H-M   'P 1'
#
loop_
_entity.id
_entity.type
_entity.pdbx_description
1 polymer ?
#
loop_
_entity_poly.entity_id
_entity_poly.type
_entity_poly.pdbx_seq_one_letter_code
_entity_poly.pdbx_strand_id
1 'polypeptide(L)'
;SLITQLYREQIHNVDGEGLGILIFDYKGDYNESKTDFVNATNATILKPYHLPFNPLALVKSSVFKPLLPTHTANAFKDTLSKVYNLGPKQQATLLQCIMDAYTVSGINPGNPATWDEEAPTFDQVYQRYANDEEIKKGDSLAAALDKLHMFQVFEANPSNTKSLFEILSGVVVIDLSGYDADIQSLIVAITLDLFYSQMQAAGSSKMDGNYRQL
;
A
#
# COMPACT_ATOMS: atom_id res chain seq x y z
N SER A 1 1.82 3.49 -27.60
CA SER A 1 2.29 4.47 -26.61
C SER A 1 3.74 4.25 -26.25
N LEU A 2 4.42 5.22 -25.64
CA LEU A 2 5.78 5.07 -25.11
C LEU A 2 5.87 3.88 -24.14
N ILE A 3 4.85 3.71 -23.30
CA ILE A 3 4.75 2.61 -22.33
C ILE A 3 4.73 1.25 -23.03
N THR A 4 3.95 1.11 -24.11
CA THR A 4 3.92 -0.13 -24.91
C THR A 4 5.29 -0.43 -25.53
N GLN A 5 5.99 0.60 -25.96
CA GLN A 5 7.33 0.48 -26.52
C GLN A 5 8.35 0.08 -25.45
N LEU A 6 8.36 0.74 -24.31
CA LEU A 6 9.19 0.39 -23.17
C LEU A 6 8.95 -1.06 -22.73
N TYR A 7 7.70 -1.48 -22.61
CA TYR A 7 7.36 -2.85 -22.26
C TYR A 7 7.91 -3.88 -23.26
N ARG A 8 7.80 -3.61 -24.55
CA ARG A 8 8.32 -4.51 -25.61
C ARG A 8 9.83 -4.58 -25.65
N GLU A 9 10.51 -3.44 -25.47
CA GLU A 9 11.96 -3.34 -25.52
C GLU A 9 12.63 -4.00 -24.31
N GLN A 10 11.98 -3.97 -23.16
CA GLN A 10 12.54 -4.49 -21.90
C GLN A 10 12.58 -6.00 -21.81
N ILE A 11 11.72 -6.73 -22.53
CA ILE A 11 11.78 -8.20 -22.62
C ILE A 11 13.16 -8.67 -23.10
N HIS A 12 13.93 -7.78 -23.74
CA HIS A 12 15.24 -8.09 -24.30
C HIS A 12 16.42 -7.65 -23.41
N ASN A 13 16.18 -6.88 -22.32
CA ASN A 13 17.26 -6.11 -21.67
C ASN A 13 17.70 -6.60 -20.29
N VAL A 14 16.96 -7.48 -19.60
CA VAL A 14 17.31 -7.91 -18.24
C VAL A 14 17.03 -9.39 -18.08
N ASP A 15 17.96 -10.25 -18.46
CA ASP A 15 17.95 -11.72 -18.25
C ASP A 15 16.56 -12.42 -18.32
N GLY A 16 15.67 -11.90 -19.18
CA GLY A 16 14.29 -12.38 -19.33
C GLY A 16 13.28 -11.84 -18.30
N GLU A 17 13.70 -11.01 -17.37
CA GLU A 17 12.79 -10.34 -16.43
C GLU A 17 12.53 -8.90 -16.88
N GLY A 18 11.26 -8.61 -17.16
CA GLY A 18 10.82 -7.26 -17.54
C GLY A 18 10.82 -6.32 -16.35
N LEU A 19 11.16 -5.06 -16.58
CA LEU A 19 11.00 -3.99 -15.59
C LEU A 19 9.51 -3.80 -15.24
N GLY A 20 9.17 -3.78 -13.97
CA GLY A 20 7.83 -3.42 -13.52
C GLY A 20 7.49 -1.98 -13.90
N ILE A 21 6.29 -1.76 -14.41
CA ILE A 21 5.77 -0.42 -14.75
C ILE A 21 4.48 -0.20 -13.96
N LEU A 22 4.51 0.79 -13.06
CA LEU A 22 3.34 1.23 -12.30
C LEU A 22 2.78 2.52 -12.88
N ILE A 23 1.48 2.52 -13.15
CA ILE A 23 0.76 3.67 -13.70
C ILE A 23 -0.36 4.06 -12.73
N PHE A 24 -0.37 5.31 -12.30
CA PHE A 24 -1.51 5.92 -11.62
C PHE A 24 -2.36 6.64 -12.66
N ASP A 25 -3.52 6.08 -12.99
CA ASP A 25 -4.37 6.58 -14.06
C ASP A 25 -5.52 7.44 -13.51
N TYR A 26 -5.34 8.74 -13.52
CA TYR A 26 -6.34 9.71 -13.05
C TYR A 26 -7.49 9.96 -14.02
N LYS A 27 -7.29 9.65 -15.32
CA LYS A 27 -8.23 10.03 -16.39
C LYS A 27 -8.95 8.85 -17.04
N GLY A 28 -8.55 7.62 -16.75
CA GLY A 28 -9.05 6.44 -17.42
C GLY A 28 -8.46 6.22 -18.82
N ASP A 29 -7.24 6.74 -19.04
CA ASP A 29 -6.53 6.58 -20.33
C ASP A 29 -5.90 5.19 -20.50
N TYR A 30 -5.77 4.41 -19.43
CA TYR A 30 -5.12 3.11 -19.37
C TYR A 30 -5.97 2.02 -18.70
N ASN A 31 -7.26 2.25 -18.50
CA ASN A 31 -8.16 1.32 -17.81
C ASN A 31 -8.60 0.16 -18.72
N GLU A 32 -9.43 -0.73 -18.20
CA GLU A 32 -9.94 -1.93 -18.89
C GLU A 32 -10.60 -1.66 -20.23
N SER A 33 -11.18 -0.46 -20.44
CA SER A 33 -11.82 -0.09 -21.72
C SER A 33 -10.81 0.13 -22.84
N LYS A 34 -9.53 0.27 -22.53
CA LYS A 34 -8.43 0.47 -23.50
C LYS A 34 -7.84 -0.89 -23.90
N THR A 35 -8.65 -1.72 -24.54
CA THR A 35 -8.32 -3.10 -24.89
C THR A 35 -7.02 -3.25 -25.68
N ASP A 36 -6.73 -2.31 -26.59
CA ASP A 36 -5.48 -2.33 -27.37
C ASP A 36 -4.24 -2.16 -26.48
N PHE A 37 -4.32 -1.30 -25.45
CA PHE A 37 -3.25 -1.12 -24.49
C PHE A 37 -3.10 -2.35 -23.58
N VAL A 38 -4.21 -2.81 -23.01
CA VAL A 38 -4.23 -3.97 -22.11
C VAL A 38 -3.68 -5.21 -22.81
N ASN A 39 -4.16 -5.50 -24.02
CA ASN A 39 -3.69 -6.64 -24.80
C ASN A 39 -2.21 -6.53 -25.23
N ALA A 40 -1.75 -5.31 -25.55
CA ALA A 40 -0.37 -5.08 -25.97
C ALA A 40 0.65 -5.16 -24.83
N THR A 41 0.22 -4.96 -23.58
CA THR A 41 1.10 -4.89 -22.40
C THR A 41 0.79 -5.98 -21.36
N ASN A 42 -0.26 -6.76 -21.55
CA ASN A 42 -0.79 -7.69 -20.54
C ASN A 42 -0.97 -7.01 -19.17
N ALA A 43 -1.45 -5.75 -19.18
CA ALA A 43 -1.55 -4.94 -17.98
C ALA A 43 -2.57 -5.50 -16.98
N THR A 44 -2.19 -5.51 -15.71
CA THR A 44 -3.10 -5.74 -14.58
C THR A 44 -3.73 -4.42 -14.17
N ILE A 45 -5.06 -4.35 -14.15
CA ILE A 45 -5.79 -3.16 -13.75
C ILE A 45 -6.33 -3.36 -12.33
N LEU A 46 -5.89 -2.49 -11.42
CA LEU A 46 -6.38 -2.42 -10.04
C LEU A 46 -7.34 -1.25 -9.89
N LYS A 47 -8.41 -1.47 -9.17
CA LYS A 47 -9.36 -0.42 -8.78
C LYS A 47 -9.07 0.06 -7.36
N PRO A 48 -9.46 1.29 -6.97
CA PRO A 48 -9.32 1.81 -5.60
C PRO A 48 -10.29 1.19 -4.58
N TYR A 49 -10.62 -0.08 -4.76
CA TYR A 49 -11.36 -0.90 -3.79
C TYR A 49 -10.79 -2.30 -3.80
N HIS A 50 -10.77 -2.95 -2.64
CA HIS A 50 -10.13 -4.26 -2.43
C HIS A 50 -8.70 -4.29 -3.01
N LEU A 51 -7.94 -3.20 -2.80
CA LEU A 51 -6.54 -3.16 -3.18
C LEU A 51 -5.81 -4.32 -2.50
N PRO A 52 -5.15 -5.19 -3.27
CA PRO A 52 -4.66 -6.47 -2.78
C PRO A 52 -3.36 -6.35 -1.97
N PHE A 53 -3.19 -5.27 -1.23
CA PHE A 53 -2.06 -5.06 -0.33
C PHE A 53 -2.53 -4.50 1.02
N ASN A 54 -1.79 -4.86 2.06
CA ASN A 54 -2.06 -4.40 3.41
C ASN A 54 -1.12 -3.25 3.77
N PRO A 55 -1.62 -2.02 4.02
CA PRO A 55 -0.78 -0.88 4.41
C PRO A 55 -0.08 -1.05 5.76
N LEU A 56 -0.51 -2.02 6.56
CA LEU A 56 0.05 -2.33 7.87
C LEU A 56 0.96 -3.57 7.86
N ALA A 57 1.21 -4.15 6.69
CA ALA A 57 2.12 -5.28 6.56
C ALA A 57 3.54 -4.93 7.02
N LEU A 58 4.17 -5.83 7.79
CA LEU A 58 5.53 -5.63 8.28
C LEU A 58 6.55 -6.06 7.22
N VAL A 59 7.21 -5.10 6.60
CA VAL A 59 8.27 -5.36 5.62
C VAL A 59 9.60 -5.50 6.34
N LYS A 60 10.06 -6.75 6.51
CA LYS A 60 11.35 -7.05 7.13
C LYS A 60 12.50 -6.77 6.15
N SER A 61 13.55 -6.16 6.66
CA SER A 61 14.78 -5.86 5.92
C SER A 61 15.93 -6.73 6.44
N SER A 62 16.97 -6.93 5.59
CA SER A 62 18.24 -7.51 6.05
C SER A 62 18.93 -6.64 7.12
N VAL A 63 18.61 -5.33 7.13
CA VAL A 63 19.01 -4.43 8.21
C VAL A 63 17.93 -4.40 9.27
N PHE A 64 18.26 -4.87 10.46
CA PHE A 64 17.32 -4.89 11.59
C PHE A 64 16.86 -3.47 11.92
N LYS A 65 15.53 -3.26 11.89
CA LYS A 65 14.89 -2.01 12.28
C LYS A 65 14.16 -2.25 13.60
N PRO A 66 14.64 -1.71 14.73
CA PRO A 66 13.97 -1.89 16.01
C PRO A 66 12.56 -1.28 15.98
N LEU A 67 11.63 -1.89 16.71
CA LEU A 67 10.23 -1.41 16.79
C LEU A 67 9.54 -1.26 15.41
N LEU A 68 9.81 -2.18 14.48
CA LEU A 68 9.26 -2.15 13.12
C LEU A 68 7.73 -1.91 13.09
N PRO A 69 6.90 -2.58 13.91
CA PRO A 69 5.45 -2.30 13.93
C PRO A 69 5.11 -0.84 14.26
N THR A 70 5.85 -0.23 15.19
CA THR A 70 5.66 1.19 15.54
C THR A 70 6.03 2.11 14.37
N HIS A 71 7.09 1.79 13.63
CA HIS A 71 7.45 2.57 12.45
C HIS A 71 6.41 2.46 11.34
N THR A 72 5.90 1.25 11.08
CA THR A 72 4.85 1.02 10.09
C THR A 72 3.56 1.73 10.48
N ALA A 73 3.14 1.64 11.75
CA ALA A 73 1.97 2.34 12.27
C ALA A 73 2.09 3.88 12.11
N ASN A 74 3.28 4.44 12.44
CA ASN A 74 3.52 5.87 12.27
C ASN A 74 3.50 6.30 10.79
N ALA A 75 4.09 5.52 9.89
CA ALA A 75 4.09 5.83 8.46
C ALA A 75 2.65 5.91 7.93
N PHE A 76 1.81 4.91 8.22
CA PHE A 76 0.41 4.92 7.83
C PHE A 76 -0.37 6.09 8.46
N LYS A 77 -0.21 6.31 9.77
CA LYS A 77 -0.81 7.46 10.47
C LYS A 77 -0.38 8.79 9.84
N ASP A 78 0.89 8.98 9.54
CA ASP A 78 1.41 10.23 8.97
C ASP A 78 0.85 10.49 7.57
N THR A 79 0.75 9.45 6.74
CA THR A 79 0.17 9.54 5.39
C THR A 79 -1.31 9.92 5.46
N LEU A 80 -2.09 9.21 6.30
CA LEU A 80 -3.50 9.53 6.50
C LEU A 80 -3.69 10.95 7.05
N SER A 81 -2.84 11.34 7.99
CA SER A 81 -2.90 12.67 8.62
C SER A 81 -2.64 13.80 7.64
N LYS A 82 -1.72 13.62 6.70
CA LYS A 82 -1.43 14.61 5.64
C LYS A 82 -2.60 14.76 4.69
N VAL A 83 -3.20 13.64 4.27
CA VAL A 83 -4.31 13.64 3.30
C VAL A 83 -5.58 14.26 3.90
N TYR A 84 -5.90 13.93 5.15
CA TYR A 84 -7.14 14.35 5.81
C TYR A 84 -6.96 15.50 6.82
N ASN A 85 -5.77 16.09 6.91
CA ASN A 85 -5.43 17.19 7.83
C ASN A 85 -5.78 16.87 9.29
N LEU A 86 -5.40 15.68 9.77
CA LEU A 86 -5.72 15.26 11.14
C LEU A 86 -4.91 16.04 12.16
N GLY A 87 -5.58 16.56 13.18
CA GLY A 87 -4.94 17.23 14.30
C GLY A 87 -4.20 16.27 15.24
N PRO A 88 -3.35 16.78 16.15
CA PRO A 88 -2.50 15.94 17.01
C PRO A 88 -3.29 14.91 17.85
N LYS A 89 -4.46 15.28 18.36
CA LYS A 89 -5.31 14.36 19.13
C LYS A 89 -5.83 13.21 18.28
N GLN A 90 -6.28 13.49 17.07
CA GLN A 90 -6.76 12.51 16.11
C GLN A 90 -5.64 11.56 15.65
N GLN A 91 -4.46 12.10 15.44
CA GLN A 91 -3.26 11.31 15.13
C GLN A 91 -2.91 10.34 16.26
N ALA A 92 -2.97 10.80 17.51
CA ALA A 92 -2.73 9.96 18.67
C ALA A 92 -3.77 8.84 18.79
N THR A 93 -5.06 9.16 18.59
CA THR A 93 -6.15 8.18 18.58
C THR A 93 -5.95 7.13 17.48
N LEU A 94 -5.65 7.56 16.25
CA LEU A 94 -5.40 6.64 15.13
C LEU A 94 -4.20 5.72 15.42
N LEU A 95 -3.10 6.28 15.90
CA LEU A 95 -1.92 5.48 16.26
C LEU A 95 -2.24 4.44 17.32
N GLN A 96 -3.01 4.82 18.36
CA GLN A 96 -3.44 3.89 19.40
C GLN A 96 -4.27 2.74 18.81
N CYS A 97 -5.27 3.02 17.98
CA CYS A 97 -6.08 1.99 17.33
C CYS A 97 -5.24 1.02 16.49
N ILE A 98 -4.23 1.53 15.77
CA ILE A 98 -3.32 0.69 14.99
C ILE A 98 -2.47 -0.20 15.90
N MET A 99 -1.90 0.35 16.98
CA MET A 99 -1.07 -0.40 17.91
C MET A 99 -1.86 -1.46 18.67
N ASP A 100 -3.11 -1.16 19.04
CA ASP A 100 -4.02 -2.12 19.65
C ASP A 100 -4.40 -3.25 18.68
N ALA A 101 -4.59 -2.92 17.39
CA ALA A 101 -4.82 -3.93 16.36
C ALA A 101 -3.61 -4.87 16.20
N TYR A 102 -2.38 -4.35 16.17
CA TYR A 102 -1.17 -5.18 16.19
C TYR A 102 -1.12 -6.10 17.42
N THR A 103 -1.42 -5.56 18.60
CA THR A 103 -1.41 -6.34 19.84
C THR A 103 -2.41 -7.50 19.78
N VAL A 104 -3.61 -7.27 19.24
CA VAL A 104 -4.63 -8.31 19.07
C VAL A 104 -4.23 -9.36 18.03
N SER A 105 -3.50 -8.96 17.00
CA SER A 105 -2.88 -9.88 16.04
C SER A 105 -1.67 -10.65 16.60
N GLY A 106 -1.34 -10.48 17.88
CA GLY A 106 -0.21 -11.16 18.51
C GLY A 106 1.14 -10.50 18.29
N ILE A 107 1.18 -9.35 17.62
CA ILE A 107 2.42 -8.63 17.30
C ILE A 107 2.78 -7.68 18.44
N ASN A 108 3.95 -7.92 19.06
CA ASN A 108 4.52 -7.05 20.07
C ASN A 108 5.67 -6.24 19.46
N PRO A 109 5.59 -4.90 19.48
CA PRO A 109 6.63 -4.04 18.90
C PRO A 109 8.02 -4.24 19.49
N GLY A 110 8.09 -4.59 20.76
CA GLY A 110 9.35 -4.85 21.48
C GLY A 110 9.89 -6.26 21.31
N ASN A 111 9.14 -7.18 20.69
CA ASN A 111 9.55 -8.56 20.52
C ASN A 111 9.59 -8.99 19.04
N PRO A 112 10.76 -8.94 18.38
CA PRO A 112 10.89 -9.30 16.97
C PRO A 112 10.43 -10.71 16.60
N ALA A 113 10.40 -11.64 17.55
CA ALA A 113 9.93 -13.01 17.29
C ALA A 113 8.43 -13.07 16.95
N THR A 114 7.67 -12.02 17.28
CA THR A 114 6.23 -11.94 16.98
C THR A 114 5.92 -11.23 15.65
N TRP A 115 6.93 -10.74 14.94
CA TRP A 115 6.70 -9.96 13.72
C TRP A 115 6.46 -10.82 12.48
N ASP A 116 6.48 -12.15 12.64
CA ASP A 116 6.06 -13.12 11.61
C ASP A 116 4.57 -13.42 11.67
N GLU A 117 3.89 -12.96 12.73
CA GLU A 117 2.44 -13.07 12.83
C GLU A 117 1.76 -12.20 11.76
N GLU A 118 0.54 -12.57 11.41
CA GLU A 118 -0.24 -11.86 10.39
C GLU A 118 -0.59 -10.45 10.86
N ALA A 119 -0.14 -9.44 10.09
CA ALA A 119 -0.40 -8.04 10.41
C ALA A 119 -1.91 -7.72 10.32
N PRO A 120 -2.44 -6.85 11.20
CA PRO A 120 -3.83 -6.45 11.15
C PRO A 120 -4.15 -5.76 9.84
N THR A 121 -5.37 -5.95 9.35
CA THR A 121 -5.90 -5.22 8.19
C THR A 121 -6.42 -3.84 8.59
N PHE A 122 -6.66 -2.98 7.59
CA PHE A 122 -7.31 -1.70 7.83
C PHE A 122 -8.70 -1.88 8.48
N ASP A 123 -9.46 -2.90 8.07
CA ASP A 123 -10.79 -3.17 8.64
C ASP A 123 -10.71 -3.48 10.14
N GLN A 124 -9.71 -4.23 10.58
CA GLN A 124 -9.50 -4.50 12.00
C GLN A 124 -9.16 -3.23 12.79
N VAL A 125 -8.40 -2.30 12.23
CA VAL A 125 -8.17 -0.97 12.82
C VAL A 125 -9.45 -0.16 12.88
N TYR A 126 -10.23 -0.16 11.80
CA TYR A 126 -11.54 0.49 11.76
C TYR A 126 -12.49 -0.05 12.83
N GLN A 127 -12.58 -1.37 13.00
CA GLN A 127 -13.41 -2.00 14.03
C GLN A 127 -12.96 -1.59 15.45
N ARG A 128 -11.66 -1.48 15.69
CA ARG A 128 -11.14 -0.96 16.97
C ARG A 128 -11.63 0.45 17.23
N TYR A 129 -11.49 1.32 16.25
CA TYR A 129 -11.97 2.70 16.34
C TYR A 129 -13.51 2.75 16.52
N ALA A 130 -14.26 1.98 15.73
CA ALA A 130 -15.73 2.02 15.72
C ALA A 130 -16.36 1.51 17.02
N ASN A 131 -15.74 0.50 17.65
CA ASN A 131 -16.27 -0.14 18.86
C ASN A 131 -15.76 0.51 20.18
N ASP A 132 -14.81 1.45 20.11
CA ASP A 132 -14.35 2.16 21.29
C ASP A 132 -15.31 3.29 21.65
N GLU A 133 -15.99 3.16 22.79
CA GLU A 133 -16.97 4.12 23.30
C GLU A 133 -16.31 5.38 23.89
N GLU A 134 -15.03 5.32 24.26
CA GLU A 134 -14.29 6.45 24.81
C GLU A 134 -13.82 7.42 23.72
N ILE A 135 -13.75 6.96 22.48
CA ILE A 135 -13.37 7.79 21.34
C ILE A 135 -14.55 8.67 20.92
N LYS A 136 -14.33 9.99 21.00
CA LYS A 136 -15.28 10.96 20.48
C LYS A 136 -15.34 10.89 18.96
N LYS A 137 -16.46 10.45 18.41
CA LYS A 137 -16.73 10.33 16.97
C LYS A 137 -17.34 11.61 16.41
N GLY A 138 -17.28 11.77 15.08
CA GLY A 138 -17.88 12.91 14.38
C GLY A 138 -16.87 14.03 14.07
N ASP A 139 -15.59 13.70 14.04
CA ASP A 139 -14.50 14.59 13.62
C ASP A 139 -13.89 14.14 12.27
N SER A 140 -12.82 14.81 11.82
CA SER A 140 -12.17 14.47 10.55
C SER A 140 -11.54 13.08 10.55
N LEU A 141 -11.16 12.52 11.70
CA LEU A 141 -10.69 11.12 11.78
C LEU A 141 -11.84 10.16 11.51
N ALA A 142 -13.01 10.38 12.14
CA ALA A 142 -14.20 9.58 11.87
C ALA A 142 -14.55 9.59 10.37
N ALA A 143 -14.63 10.80 9.80
CA ALA A 143 -14.97 10.96 8.38
C ALA A 143 -13.97 10.25 7.45
N ALA A 144 -12.68 10.31 7.76
CA ALA A 144 -11.64 9.65 6.99
C ALA A 144 -11.75 8.11 7.08
N LEU A 145 -11.88 7.56 8.28
CA LEU A 145 -11.97 6.12 8.49
C LEU A 145 -13.26 5.53 7.93
N ASP A 146 -14.40 6.20 8.16
CA ASP A 146 -15.69 5.81 7.60
C ASP A 146 -15.65 5.80 6.07
N LYS A 147 -15.05 6.82 5.47
CA LYS A 147 -14.91 6.91 4.01
C LYS A 147 -14.10 5.74 3.46
N LEU A 148 -12.92 5.47 4.01
CA LEU A 148 -12.07 4.36 3.57
C LEU A 148 -12.74 2.99 3.72
N HIS A 149 -13.49 2.80 4.82
CA HIS A 149 -14.26 1.59 5.07
C HIS A 149 -15.43 1.45 4.09
N MET A 150 -16.22 2.52 3.88
CA MET A 150 -17.36 2.50 2.94
C MET A 150 -16.93 2.23 1.50
N PHE A 151 -15.82 2.79 1.06
CA PHE A 151 -15.25 2.53 -0.27
C PHE A 151 -14.49 1.20 -0.34
N GLN A 152 -14.33 0.48 0.79
CA GLN A 152 -13.59 -0.79 0.84
C GLN A 152 -12.22 -0.70 0.15
N VAL A 153 -11.47 0.37 0.43
CA VAL A 153 -10.24 0.71 -0.29
C VAL A 153 -9.21 -0.42 -0.19
N PHE A 154 -9.04 -1.01 1.00
CA PHE A 154 -8.09 -2.09 1.24
C PHE A 154 -8.80 -3.44 1.39
N GLU A 155 -8.12 -4.50 0.97
CA GLU A 155 -8.57 -5.87 1.16
C GLU A 155 -8.71 -6.18 2.67
N ALA A 156 -9.89 -6.67 3.05
CA ALA A 156 -10.19 -7.00 4.45
C ALA A 156 -9.71 -8.41 4.84
N ASN A 157 -9.60 -9.32 3.88
CA ASN A 157 -9.13 -10.68 4.13
C ASN A 157 -7.61 -10.76 3.93
N PRO A 158 -6.81 -10.99 5.00
CA PRO A 158 -5.36 -11.07 4.91
C PRO A 158 -4.86 -12.10 3.88
N SER A 159 -5.59 -13.21 3.74
CA SER A 159 -5.22 -14.27 2.78
C SER A 159 -5.26 -13.84 1.31
N ASN A 160 -5.94 -12.74 1.01
CA ASN A 160 -6.01 -12.16 -0.35
C ASN A 160 -4.98 -11.06 -0.55
N THR A 161 -4.22 -10.69 0.49
CA THR A 161 -3.19 -9.66 0.37
C THR A 161 -1.88 -10.25 -0.13
N LYS A 162 -1.15 -9.45 -0.91
CA LYS A 162 0.15 -9.80 -1.47
C LYS A 162 1.16 -8.71 -1.16
N SER A 163 2.43 -9.03 -1.25
CA SER A 163 3.46 -8.02 -1.24
C SER A 163 3.35 -7.12 -2.48
N LEU A 164 3.75 -5.88 -2.36
CA LEU A 164 3.70 -4.96 -3.49
C LEU A 164 4.60 -5.42 -4.65
N PHE A 165 5.71 -6.07 -4.38
CA PHE A 165 6.57 -6.67 -5.40
C PHE A 165 5.86 -7.76 -6.23
N GLU A 166 5.04 -8.60 -5.59
CA GLU A 166 4.25 -9.60 -6.32
C GLU A 166 3.17 -8.96 -7.18
N ILE A 167 2.58 -7.86 -6.69
CA ILE A 167 1.54 -7.12 -7.40
C ILE A 167 2.12 -6.36 -8.58
N LEU A 168 3.27 -5.69 -8.40
CA LEU A 168 3.89 -4.81 -9.40
C LEU A 168 4.74 -5.56 -10.44
N SER A 169 4.47 -6.83 -10.67
CA SER A 169 5.10 -7.58 -11.76
C SER A 169 4.51 -7.18 -13.12
N GLY A 170 5.35 -6.81 -14.06
CA GLY A 170 4.92 -6.37 -15.40
C GLY A 170 4.32 -4.95 -15.40
N VAL A 171 3.28 -4.74 -16.19
CA VAL A 171 2.55 -3.46 -16.25
C VAL A 171 1.35 -3.50 -15.34
N VAL A 172 1.30 -2.61 -14.37
CA VAL A 172 0.19 -2.47 -13.41
C VAL A 172 -0.36 -1.07 -13.48
N VAL A 173 -1.66 -0.97 -13.62
CA VAL A 173 -2.38 0.31 -13.61
C VAL A 173 -3.27 0.35 -12.38
N ILE A 174 -3.16 1.40 -11.58
CA ILE A 174 -4.16 1.73 -10.56
C ILE A 174 -5.09 2.78 -11.17
N ASP A 175 -6.31 2.35 -11.53
CA ASP A 175 -7.32 3.21 -12.14
C ASP A 175 -7.98 4.07 -11.08
N LEU A 176 -7.51 5.30 -10.96
CA LEU A 176 -8.01 6.30 -10.01
C LEU A 176 -9.14 7.17 -10.60
N SER A 177 -9.52 6.93 -11.84
CA SER A 177 -10.52 7.74 -12.52
C SER A 177 -11.89 7.68 -11.83
N GLY A 178 -12.52 8.82 -11.66
CA GLY A 178 -13.84 8.92 -11.03
C GLY A 178 -13.86 8.87 -9.49
N TYR A 179 -12.70 8.75 -8.84
CA TYR A 179 -12.60 8.82 -7.39
C TYR A 179 -12.28 10.23 -6.89
N ASP A 180 -12.65 10.51 -5.65
CA ASP A 180 -12.36 11.79 -5.00
C ASP A 180 -10.84 12.02 -4.84
N ALA A 181 -10.43 13.28 -4.87
CA ALA A 181 -9.02 13.65 -4.84
C ALA A 181 -8.25 13.19 -3.58
N ASP A 182 -8.92 13.09 -2.44
CA ASP A 182 -8.33 12.58 -1.20
C ASP A 182 -8.10 11.04 -1.27
N ILE A 183 -9.04 10.26 -1.83
CA ILE A 183 -8.86 8.83 -2.09
C ILE A 183 -7.71 8.61 -3.09
N GLN A 184 -7.70 9.37 -4.19
CA GLN A 184 -6.63 9.31 -5.18
C GLN A 184 -5.25 9.60 -4.54
N SER A 185 -5.16 10.68 -3.77
CA SER A 185 -3.93 11.10 -3.10
C SER A 185 -3.46 10.09 -2.07
N LEU A 186 -4.39 9.51 -1.29
CA LEU A 186 -4.08 8.50 -0.28
C LEU A 186 -3.51 7.23 -0.92
N ILE A 187 -4.17 6.73 -1.96
CA ILE A 187 -3.72 5.49 -2.63
C ILE A 187 -2.33 5.67 -3.23
N VAL A 188 -2.08 6.78 -3.90
CA VAL A 188 -0.74 7.09 -4.43
C VAL A 188 0.29 7.15 -3.31
N ALA A 189 0.01 7.89 -2.24
CA ALA A 189 0.95 8.05 -1.13
C ALA A 189 1.26 6.71 -0.46
N ILE A 190 0.24 5.92 -0.10
CA ILE A 190 0.42 4.60 0.54
C ILE A 190 1.17 3.64 -0.38
N THR A 191 0.81 3.59 -1.67
CA THR A 191 1.48 2.71 -2.63
C THR A 191 2.97 3.04 -2.74
N LEU A 192 3.32 4.33 -2.82
CA LEU A 192 4.70 4.77 -2.89
C LEU A 192 5.46 4.54 -1.57
N ASP A 193 4.83 4.76 -0.42
CA ASP A 193 5.43 4.48 0.90
C ASP A 193 5.74 2.99 1.08
N LEU A 194 4.81 2.12 0.69
CA LEU A 194 5.02 0.67 0.71
C LEU A 194 6.12 0.24 -0.27
N PHE A 195 6.09 0.76 -1.49
CA PHE A 195 7.10 0.47 -2.51
C PHE A 195 8.50 0.87 -2.01
N TYR A 196 8.63 2.07 -1.45
CA TYR A 196 9.89 2.55 -0.88
C TYR A 196 10.37 1.68 0.28
N SER A 197 9.47 1.27 1.18
CA SER A 197 9.79 0.39 2.30
C SER A 197 10.28 -0.97 1.83
N GLN A 198 9.66 -1.54 0.79
CA GLN A 198 10.07 -2.81 0.20
C GLN A 198 11.41 -2.68 -0.55
N MET A 199 11.63 -1.58 -1.27
CA MET A 199 12.94 -1.31 -1.89
C MET A 199 14.06 -1.24 -0.84
N GLN A 200 13.81 -0.55 0.27
CA GLN A 200 14.77 -0.51 1.38
C GLN A 200 15.02 -1.89 1.99
N ALA A 201 13.98 -2.71 2.10
CA ALA A 201 14.08 -4.08 2.61
C ALA A 201 14.89 -4.98 1.67
N ALA A 202 14.73 -4.83 0.37
CA ALA A 202 15.50 -5.56 -0.64
C ALA A 202 16.99 -5.19 -0.64
N GLY A 203 17.32 -4.00 -0.10
CA GLY A 203 18.70 -3.52 0.00
C GLY A 203 19.22 -2.85 -1.27
N SER A 204 20.53 -2.71 -1.37
CA SER A 204 21.16 -2.06 -2.54
C SER A 204 21.02 -2.93 -3.78
N SER A 205 20.71 -2.30 -4.92
CA SER A 205 20.67 -2.97 -6.21
C SER A 205 22.02 -3.64 -6.50
N LYS A 206 21.98 -4.88 -6.97
CA LYS A 206 23.16 -5.62 -7.40
C LYS A 206 23.47 -5.29 -8.85
N MET A 207 24.76 -5.25 -9.16
CA MET A 207 25.21 -5.20 -10.54
C MET A 207 25.51 -6.62 -11.01
N ASP A 208 24.87 -7.05 -12.08
CA ASP A 208 25.23 -8.28 -12.78
C ASP A 208 25.78 -7.88 -14.17
N GLY A 209 27.10 -8.02 -14.31
CA GLY A 209 27.82 -7.51 -15.49
C GLY A 209 27.62 -6.00 -15.64
N ASN A 210 27.05 -5.57 -16.78
CA ASN A 210 26.77 -4.16 -17.10
C ASN A 210 25.33 -3.71 -16.70
N TYR A 211 24.55 -4.58 -16.10
CA TYR A 211 23.14 -4.33 -15.80
C TYR A 211 22.92 -4.15 -14.30
N ARG A 212 22.06 -3.20 -13.97
CA ARG A 212 21.61 -2.96 -12.61
C ARG A 212 20.30 -3.72 -12.39
N GLN A 213 20.31 -4.69 -11.48
CA GLN A 213 19.06 -5.26 -10.96
C GLN A 213 18.42 -4.25 -10.01
N LEU A 214 17.25 -3.80 -10.36
CA LEU A 214 16.44 -2.87 -9.55
C LEU A 214 15.59 -3.65 -8.58
#